data_d33a90bb4406bf4ed25f94538316d2ab
#
_entry.id   d33a90bb4406bf4ed25f94538316d2ab
#
_cell.length_a   1.000
_cell.length_b   1.000
_cell.length_c   1.000
_cell.angle_alpha   90.00
_cell.angle_beta   90.00
_cell.angle_gamma   90.00
#
_symmetry.space_group_name_H-M   'P 1'
#
loop_
_entity.id
_entity.type
_entity.pdbx_description
1 polymer ?
#
loop_
_entity_poly.entity_id
_entity_poly.type
_entity_poly.pdbx_seq_one_letter_code
_entity_poly.pdbx_strand_id
1 'polypeptide(L)'
;MKHARSFRLIKSKLWLLWVLGLCLWAIPCGAQEKVKFTVSASSKTLGYSPLWVAWKQGFFEKQGLDVQLVLVRGADKSLMALVGGSVFVSGGAADAPISAVENGMDLVMVGGVINGLTHMIMGGKNYRTYEDLRGATIGSSGLTSGTAFVLRRVLKAKGLDYPRDYKLINVGGSGPAFAALTSGQIAASIIAIPLSFEAAESGYNVIGRVVDVIPNFQLTVLTAKRSWAEKNRSLLVRFMKAMVLANRWLYENKEPAIQFLTQEMQLKPSHSRKGWEYYTENRIWHPDADVNLEGMKTVIQIYGEQNQLKGALPIPAKYVDQSYLKEALKELGTK
;
A
#
# COMPACT_ATOMS: atom_id res chain seq x y z
N MET A 1 76.88 -16.45 43.52
CA MET A 1 75.48 -16.07 43.55
C MET A 1 75.26 -14.83 42.68
N LYS A 2 75.35 -14.94 41.32
CA LYS A 2 75.08 -13.76 40.40
C LYS A 2 74.52 -14.18 39.05
N HIS A 3 73.72 -15.23 38.94
CA HIS A 3 73.10 -15.64 37.63
C HIS A 3 71.58 -15.86 37.62
N ALA A 4 70.84 -15.43 38.66
CA ALA A 4 69.39 -15.74 38.78
C ALA A 4 68.45 -14.54 38.51
N ARG A 5 68.96 -13.32 38.14
CA ARG A 5 68.13 -12.12 37.96
C ARG A 5 67.80 -11.69 36.51
N SER A 6 68.45 -12.27 35.51
CA SER A 6 68.24 -11.86 34.09
C SER A 6 67.08 -12.58 33.36
N PHE A 7 66.64 -13.75 33.84
CA PHE A 7 65.62 -14.56 33.15
C PHE A 7 64.15 -14.14 33.44
N ARG A 8 63.89 -13.32 34.48
CA ARG A 8 62.53 -12.88 34.81
C ARG A 8 62.07 -11.66 34.04
N LEU A 9 62.96 -10.82 33.54
CA LEU A 9 62.64 -9.57 32.81
C LEU A 9 62.31 -9.80 31.32
N ILE A 10 62.74 -10.92 30.73
CA ILE A 10 62.48 -11.22 29.32
C ILE A 10 61.07 -11.83 29.12
N LYS A 11 60.56 -12.57 30.11
CA LYS A 11 59.17 -13.14 30.02
C LYS A 11 58.07 -12.09 30.19
N SER A 12 58.32 -11.02 30.95
CA SER A 12 57.30 -9.96 31.11
C SER A 12 57.17 -9.03 29.89
N LYS A 13 58.24 -8.85 29.12
CA LYS A 13 58.18 -8.03 27.87
C LYS A 13 57.53 -8.77 26.70
N LEU A 14 57.65 -10.12 26.63
CA LEU A 14 56.95 -10.90 25.60
C LEU A 14 55.41 -10.95 25.86
N TRP A 15 54.96 -10.90 27.09
CA TRP A 15 53.54 -10.94 27.41
C TRP A 15 52.87 -9.59 27.08
N LEU A 16 53.56 -8.46 27.24
CA LEU A 16 53.06 -7.14 26.86
C LEU A 16 52.92 -6.97 25.34
N LEU A 17 53.79 -7.58 24.55
CA LEU A 17 53.70 -7.57 23.08
C LEU A 17 52.54 -8.42 22.54
N TRP A 18 52.14 -9.50 23.24
CA TRP A 18 50.97 -10.30 22.88
C TRP A 18 49.65 -9.60 23.22
N VAL A 19 49.56 -8.83 24.30
CA VAL A 19 48.38 -8.06 24.67
C VAL A 19 48.17 -6.83 23.77
N LEU A 20 49.28 -6.19 23.32
CA LEU A 20 49.19 -5.12 22.32
C LEU A 20 48.81 -5.60 20.90
N GLY A 21 49.19 -6.84 20.53
CA GLY A 21 48.82 -7.43 19.23
C GLY A 21 47.34 -7.81 19.11
N LEU A 22 46.65 -8.10 20.23
CA LEU A 22 45.21 -8.43 20.24
C LEU A 22 44.29 -7.21 20.21
N CYS A 23 44.79 -6.03 20.57
CA CYS A 23 43.96 -4.78 20.53
C CYS A 23 43.89 -4.13 19.13
N LEU A 24 44.70 -4.58 18.15
CA LEU A 24 44.75 -3.99 16.80
C LEU A 24 43.76 -4.65 15.80
N TRP A 25 42.97 -5.65 16.22
CA TRP A 25 41.98 -6.33 15.35
C TRP A 25 40.54 -6.06 15.75
N ALA A 26 40.26 -5.13 16.65
CA ALA A 26 38.93 -4.53 16.76
C ALA A 26 38.80 -3.51 15.62
N ILE A 27 38.62 -3.99 14.37
CA ILE A 27 38.06 -3.17 13.31
C ILE A 27 36.70 -2.77 13.87
N PRO A 28 36.44 -1.47 14.14
CA PRO A 28 35.11 -1.04 14.47
C PRO A 28 34.25 -1.46 13.26
N CYS A 29 33.34 -2.42 13.45
CA CYS A 29 32.28 -2.67 12.51
C CYS A 29 31.51 -1.33 12.48
N GLY A 30 31.97 -0.42 11.63
CA GLY A 30 31.38 0.89 11.45
C GLY A 30 29.92 0.65 11.11
N ALA A 31 29.02 0.97 12.03
CA ALA A 31 27.60 0.96 11.75
C ALA A 31 27.44 1.84 10.51
N GLN A 32 27.18 1.21 9.36
CA GLN A 32 27.01 1.93 8.11
C GLN A 32 25.92 2.97 8.35
N GLU A 33 26.25 4.23 8.22
CA GLU A 33 25.30 5.32 8.47
C GLU A 33 24.06 5.11 7.62
N LYS A 34 22.90 5.01 8.28
CA LYS A 34 21.64 4.77 7.60
C LYS A 34 21.28 5.98 6.76
N VAL A 35 20.88 5.76 5.52
CA VAL A 35 20.47 6.86 4.63
C VAL A 35 19.07 7.31 5.01
N LYS A 36 18.90 8.61 5.32
CA LYS A 36 17.60 9.21 5.57
C LYS A 36 16.70 9.11 4.34
N PHE A 37 15.49 8.58 4.54
CA PHE A 37 14.57 8.30 3.44
C PHE A 37 13.13 8.61 3.88
N THR A 38 12.52 9.64 3.29
CA THR A 38 11.16 10.04 3.66
C THR A 38 10.13 9.45 2.70
N VAL A 39 9.09 8.83 3.26
CA VAL A 39 7.99 8.19 2.53
C VAL A 39 6.67 8.77 3.02
N SER A 40 5.75 9.09 2.12
CA SER A 40 4.37 9.42 2.51
C SER A 40 3.41 8.26 2.26
N ALA A 41 2.42 8.13 3.13
CA ALA A 41 1.23 7.31 2.92
C ALA A 41 0.01 8.22 2.91
N SER A 42 -0.87 8.09 1.91
CA SER A 42 -2.06 8.93 1.79
C SER A 42 -3.18 8.54 2.76
N SER A 43 -3.05 7.39 3.40
CA SER A 43 -3.99 6.90 4.42
C SER A 43 -3.30 5.94 5.39
N LYS A 44 -3.85 5.83 6.60
CA LYS A 44 -3.50 4.79 7.57
C LYS A 44 -4.69 3.86 7.74
N THR A 45 -4.85 2.95 6.80
CA THR A 45 -5.91 1.93 6.79
C THR A 45 -5.30 0.55 6.60
N LEU A 46 -6.11 -0.49 6.79
CA LEU A 46 -5.69 -1.88 6.63
C LEU A 46 -4.89 -2.11 5.32
N GLY A 47 -5.32 -1.52 4.20
CA GLY A 47 -4.65 -1.70 2.91
C GLY A 47 -3.22 -1.16 2.86
N TYR A 48 -2.91 -0.14 3.64
CA TYR A 48 -1.57 0.45 3.70
C TYR A 48 -0.63 -0.26 4.68
N SER A 49 -1.09 -1.30 5.37
CA SER A 49 -0.30 -2.01 6.40
C SER A 49 1.11 -2.42 5.95
N PRO A 50 1.39 -2.82 4.70
CA PRO A 50 2.75 -3.15 4.28
C PRO A 50 3.79 -2.06 4.57
N LEU A 51 3.43 -0.78 4.40
CA LEU A 51 4.33 0.35 4.72
C LEU A 51 4.63 0.44 6.22
N TRP A 52 3.60 0.28 7.08
CA TRP A 52 3.79 0.28 8.53
C TRP A 52 4.53 -0.95 9.03
N VAL A 53 4.30 -2.13 8.42
CA VAL A 53 5.06 -3.35 8.70
C VAL A 53 6.52 -3.14 8.33
N ALA A 54 6.81 -2.63 7.11
CA ALA A 54 8.18 -2.36 6.68
C ALA A 54 8.92 -1.43 7.66
N TRP A 55 8.22 -0.42 8.17
CA TRP A 55 8.78 0.53 9.12
C TRP A 55 8.93 -0.06 10.53
N LYS A 56 7.83 -0.56 11.13
CA LYS A 56 7.78 -0.99 12.52
C LYS A 56 8.50 -2.31 12.80
N GLN A 57 8.58 -3.22 11.82
CA GLN A 57 9.33 -4.48 11.91
C GLN A 57 10.80 -4.34 11.50
N GLY A 58 11.26 -3.10 11.24
CA GLY A 58 12.65 -2.80 10.96
C GLY A 58 13.15 -3.28 9.60
N PHE A 59 12.27 -3.59 8.64
CA PHE A 59 12.71 -4.03 7.31
C PHE A 59 13.46 -2.93 6.55
N PHE A 60 13.09 -1.67 6.69
CA PHE A 60 13.84 -0.56 6.13
C PHE A 60 15.23 -0.43 6.74
N GLU A 61 15.33 -0.54 8.07
CA GLU A 61 16.60 -0.47 8.78
C GLU A 61 17.57 -1.59 8.36
N LYS A 62 17.05 -2.82 8.18
CA LYS A 62 17.82 -3.96 7.69
C LYS A 62 18.38 -3.74 6.27
N GLN A 63 17.76 -2.84 5.50
CA GLN A 63 18.26 -2.39 4.20
C GLN A 63 19.12 -1.11 4.29
N GLY A 64 19.50 -0.68 5.50
CA GLY A 64 20.32 0.51 5.74
C GLY A 64 19.61 1.83 5.42
N LEU A 65 18.27 1.86 5.52
CA LEU A 65 17.45 3.05 5.36
C LEU A 65 16.89 3.51 6.70
N ASP A 66 17.09 4.79 7.02
CA ASP A 66 16.42 5.47 8.12
C ASP A 66 15.13 6.11 7.56
N VAL A 67 14.05 5.33 7.57
CA VAL A 67 12.78 5.74 6.95
C VAL A 67 11.94 6.54 7.93
N GLN A 68 11.59 7.77 7.52
CA GLN A 68 10.52 8.55 8.11
C GLN A 68 9.23 8.34 7.31
N LEU A 69 8.28 7.56 7.86
CA LEU A 69 6.97 7.36 7.27
C LEU A 69 5.99 8.44 7.75
N VAL A 70 5.52 9.27 6.82
CA VAL A 70 4.64 10.42 7.09
C VAL A 70 3.24 10.17 6.56
N LEU A 71 2.24 10.33 7.42
CA LEU A 71 0.83 10.28 7.00
C LEU A 71 0.42 11.63 6.40
N VAL A 72 0.28 11.69 5.08
CA VAL A 72 -0.24 12.86 4.34
C VAL A 72 -1.61 12.53 3.79
N ARG A 73 -2.67 12.83 4.55
CA ARG A 73 -4.04 12.44 4.23
C ARG A 73 -4.52 12.98 2.88
N GLY A 74 -4.96 12.07 2.01
CA GLY A 74 -5.41 12.36 0.64
C GLY A 74 -4.34 12.07 -0.41
N ALA A 75 -4.73 11.35 -1.49
CA ALA A 75 -3.83 10.92 -2.54
C ALA A 75 -3.13 12.11 -3.23
N ASP A 76 -3.89 13.15 -3.57
CA ASP A 76 -3.35 14.35 -4.23
C ASP A 76 -2.35 15.09 -3.36
N LYS A 77 -2.64 15.27 -2.06
CA LYS A 77 -1.71 15.91 -1.11
C LYS A 77 -0.44 15.11 -0.92
N SER A 78 -0.55 13.77 -0.83
CA SER A 78 0.60 12.87 -0.73
C SER A 78 1.47 12.95 -1.99
N LEU A 79 0.84 12.98 -3.17
CA LEU A 79 1.55 13.15 -4.44
C LEU A 79 2.19 14.54 -4.57
N MET A 80 1.52 15.60 -4.11
CA MET A 80 2.10 16.96 -4.10
C MET A 80 3.32 17.07 -3.17
N ALA A 81 3.35 16.32 -2.05
CA ALA A 81 4.55 16.24 -1.20
C ALA A 81 5.73 15.61 -1.95
N LEU A 82 5.49 14.59 -2.80
CA LEU A 82 6.49 14.01 -3.68
C LEU A 82 6.96 15.01 -4.76
N VAL A 83 6.01 15.66 -5.44
CA VAL A 83 6.32 16.66 -6.48
C VAL A 83 7.11 17.84 -5.90
N GLY A 84 6.78 18.28 -4.69
CA GLY A 84 7.49 19.31 -3.95
C GLY A 84 8.85 18.88 -3.38
N GLY A 85 9.20 17.59 -3.44
CA GLY A 85 10.47 17.06 -2.93
C GLY A 85 10.54 16.85 -1.41
N SER A 86 9.40 16.96 -0.71
CA SER A 86 9.32 16.70 0.74
C SER A 86 9.43 15.22 1.07
N VAL A 87 9.11 14.35 0.13
CA VAL A 87 9.25 12.88 0.24
C VAL A 87 9.88 12.32 -1.03
N PHE A 88 10.53 11.15 -0.93
CA PHE A 88 11.16 10.46 -2.06
C PHE A 88 10.21 9.46 -2.73
N VAL A 89 9.32 8.86 -1.93
CA VAL A 89 8.29 7.94 -2.40
C VAL A 89 6.95 8.31 -1.78
N SER A 90 5.90 8.30 -2.59
CA SER A 90 4.51 8.51 -2.16
C SER A 90 3.69 7.24 -2.34
N GLY A 91 3.03 6.77 -1.27
CA GLY A 91 2.01 5.73 -1.33
C GLY A 91 0.62 6.35 -1.48
N GLY A 92 -0.03 6.14 -2.63
CA GLY A 92 -1.32 6.75 -2.93
C GLY A 92 -2.10 6.04 -4.03
N ALA A 93 -3.32 6.49 -4.29
CA ALA A 93 -4.17 5.93 -5.35
C ALA A 93 -3.54 6.11 -6.75
N ALA A 94 -3.70 5.12 -7.62
CA ALA A 94 -3.01 5.05 -8.90
C ALA A 94 -3.49 6.07 -9.95
N ASP A 95 -4.71 6.58 -9.82
CA ASP A 95 -5.28 7.59 -10.71
C ASP A 95 -4.58 8.96 -10.59
N ALA A 96 -4.15 9.34 -9.39
CA ALA A 96 -3.47 10.61 -9.18
C ALA A 96 -2.13 10.73 -9.95
N PRO A 97 -1.17 9.77 -9.88
CA PRO A 97 0.03 9.82 -10.71
C PRO A 97 -0.24 9.64 -12.22
N ILE A 98 -1.30 8.93 -12.65
CA ILE A 98 -1.70 8.90 -14.05
C ILE A 98 -2.04 10.32 -14.51
N SER A 99 -2.94 11.00 -13.79
CA SER A 99 -3.32 12.39 -14.11
C SER A 99 -2.12 13.33 -14.15
N ALA A 100 -1.22 13.20 -13.19
CA ALA A 100 -0.02 14.03 -13.11
C ALA A 100 0.93 13.80 -14.30
N VAL A 101 1.16 12.53 -14.70
CA VAL A 101 1.99 12.20 -15.88
C VAL A 101 1.33 12.69 -17.18
N GLU A 102 0.02 12.58 -17.33
CA GLU A 102 -0.70 13.14 -18.49
C GLU A 102 -0.56 14.66 -18.57
N ASN A 103 -0.37 15.35 -17.44
CA ASN A 103 -0.07 16.78 -17.36
C ASN A 103 1.44 17.09 -17.40
N GLY A 104 2.28 16.13 -17.82
CA GLY A 104 3.72 16.34 -18.06
C GLY A 104 4.61 16.25 -16.83
N MET A 105 4.11 15.75 -15.69
CA MET A 105 4.95 15.58 -14.50
C MET A 105 5.89 14.38 -14.63
N ASP A 106 7.10 14.53 -14.12
CA ASP A 106 8.16 13.52 -14.12
C ASP A 106 7.96 12.49 -13.00
N LEU A 107 6.99 11.58 -13.17
CA LEU A 107 6.62 10.58 -12.17
C LEU A 107 6.66 9.17 -12.75
N VAL A 108 6.89 8.18 -11.86
CA VAL A 108 6.87 6.76 -12.19
C VAL A 108 6.36 5.95 -10.99
N MET A 109 5.49 4.99 -11.24
CA MET A 109 5.04 4.00 -10.25
C MET A 109 6.04 2.84 -10.21
N VAL A 110 6.54 2.51 -9.03
CA VAL A 110 7.64 1.55 -8.84
C VAL A 110 7.24 0.27 -8.10
N GLY A 111 6.04 0.24 -7.50
CA GLY A 111 5.52 -0.92 -6.80
C GLY A 111 4.04 -0.80 -6.48
N GLY A 112 3.41 -1.95 -6.21
CA GLY A 112 2.02 -2.06 -5.78
C GLY A 112 1.91 -2.12 -4.26
N VAL A 113 0.82 -1.57 -3.72
CA VAL A 113 0.47 -1.66 -2.29
C VAL A 113 -0.89 -2.33 -2.11
N ILE A 114 -1.90 -1.91 -2.88
CA ILE A 114 -3.26 -2.47 -2.83
C ILE A 114 -3.65 -2.86 -4.25
N ASN A 115 -3.56 -4.15 -4.56
CA ASN A 115 -3.74 -4.71 -5.90
C ASN A 115 -5.15 -5.23 -6.13
N GLY A 116 -6.16 -4.49 -5.71
CA GLY A 116 -7.56 -4.85 -5.91
C GLY A 116 -8.51 -3.88 -5.22
N LEU A 117 -9.79 -4.07 -5.46
CA LEU A 117 -10.84 -3.31 -4.80
C LEU A 117 -11.34 -4.05 -3.56
N THR A 118 -11.21 -3.42 -2.42
CA THR A 118 -11.57 -3.97 -1.09
C THR A 118 -12.93 -3.45 -0.62
N HIS A 119 -13.80 -3.17 -1.57
CA HIS A 119 -15.12 -2.59 -1.31
C HIS A 119 -16.22 -3.64 -1.45
N MET A 120 -17.25 -3.46 -0.65
CA MET A 120 -18.50 -4.23 -0.74
C MET A 120 -19.66 -3.28 -1.04
N ILE A 121 -20.64 -3.76 -1.77
CA ILE A 121 -21.92 -3.09 -1.93
C ILE A 121 -22.75 -3.48 -0.70
N MET A 122 -22.94 -2.50 0.19
CA MET A 122 -23.69 -2.67 1.42
C MET A 122 -25.11 -2.13 1.24
N GLY A 123 -26.10 -2.98 1.51
CA GLY A 123 -27.52 -2.61 1.49
C GLY A 123 -28.09 -2.35 2.88
N GLY A 124 -29.07 -1.47 2.97
CA GLY A 124 -29.93 -1.30 4.14
C GLY A 124 -30.65 -2.62 4.48
N LYS A 125 -31.28 -2.68 5.66
CA LYS A 125 -31.90 -3.92 6.18
C LYS A 125 -32.93 -4.53 5.23
N ASN A 126 -33.59 -3.72 4.42
CA ASN A 126 -34.62 -4.13 3.44
C ASN A 126 -34.05 -4.38 2.03
N TYR A 127 -32.76 -4.12 1.78
CA TYR A 127 -32.11 -4.23 0.48
C TYR A 127 -31.08 -5.35 0.54
N ARG A 128 -31.43 -6.53 0.01
CA ARG A 128 -30.63 -7.77 0.12
C ARG A 128 -29.98 -8.17 -1.18
N THR A 129 -30.55 -7.75 -2.31
CA THR A 129 -30.14 -8.10 -3.66
C THR A 129 -29.90 -6.84 -4.50
N TYR A 130 -29.25 -6.99 -5.65
CA TYR A 130 -29.13 -5.90 -6.60
C TYR A 130 -30.48 -5.45 -7.16
N GLU A 131 -31.44 -6.35 -7.33
CA GLU A 131 -32.77 -6.01 -7.85
C GLU A 131 -33.54 -5.11 -6.88
N ASP A 132 -33.36 -5.28 -5.59
CA ASP A 132 -34.00 -4.39 -4.58
C ASP A 132 -33.55 -2.92 -4.70
N LEU A 133 -32.44 -2.67 -5.40
CA LEU A 133 -31.92 -1.31 -5.60
C LEU A 133 -32.61 -0.58 -6.75
N ARG A 134 -33.52 -1.19 -7.46
CA ARG A 134 -34.28 -0.56 -8.55
C ARG A 134 -35.18 0.55 -7.99
N GLY A 135 -35.05 1.74 -8.55
CA GLY A 135 -35.73 2.96 -8.05
C GLY A 135 -35.15 3.59 -6.78
N ALA A 136 -34.15 2.94 -6.17
CA ALA A 136 -33.58 3.36 -4.89
C ALA A 136 -32.61 4.54 -5.00
N THR A 137 -32.34 5.19 -3.86
CA THR A 137 -31.28 6.19 -3.73
C THR A 137 -30.02 5.50 -3.18
N ILE A 138 -28.91 5.56 -3.90
CA ILE A 138 -27.65 4.94 -3.58
C ILE A 138 -26.61 6.02 -3.26
N GLY A 139 -25.79 5.80 -2.25
CA GLY A 139 -24.76 6.73 -1.81
C GLY A 139 -23.39 6.45 -2.47
N SER A 140 -22.62 7.49 -2.74
CA SER A 140 -21.26 7.43 -3.26
C SER A 140 -20.41 8.56 -2.68
N SER A 141 -19.08 8.46 -2.79
CA SER A 141 -18.15 9.51 -2.31
C SER A 141 -18.09 10.77 -3.18
N GLY A 142 -18.92 10.84 -4.20
CA GLY A 142 -19.05 11.93 -5.16
C GLY A 142 -19.66 11.39 -6.44
N LEU A 143 -20.28 12.23 -7.26
CA LEU A 143 -20.94 11.76 -8.49
C LEU A 143 -19.96 11.43 -9.61
N THR A 144 -18.78 12.04 -9.60
CA THR A 144 -17.71 11.86 -10.59
C THR A 144 -16.45 11.21 -10.00
N SER A 145 -16.50 10.73 -8.74
CA SER A 145 -15.37 10.08 -8.09
C SER A 145 -15.08 8.68 -8.68
N GLY A 146 -13.85 8.20 -8.51
CA GLY A 146 -13.48 6.84 -8.93
C GLY A 146 -14.37 5.76 -8.30
N THR A 147 -14.78 5.92 -7.03
CA THR A 147 -15.72 4.99 -6.36
C THR A 147 -17.12 5.05 -6.94
N ALA A 148 -17.61 6.23 -7.36
CA ALA A 148 -18.91 6.35 -8.06
C ALA A 148 -18.85 5.63 -9.41
N PHE A 149 -17.72 5.72 -10.10
CA PHE A 149 -17.52 5.05 -11.37
C PHE A 149 -17.50 3.53 -11.19
N VAL A 150 -16.73 3.04 -10.22
CA VAL A 150 -16.69 1.63 -9.84
C VAL A 150 -18.10 1.12 -9.47
N LEU A 151 -18.83 1.86 -8.63
CA LEU A 151 -20.20 1.52 -8.23
C LEU A 151 -21.13 1.40 -9.43
N ARG A 152 -21.16 2.40 -10.33
CA ARG A 152 -21.97 2.36 -11.56
C ARG A 152 -21.60 1.18 -12.45
N ARG A 153 -20.31 0.86 -12.59
CA ARG A 153 -19.84 -0.28 -13.37
C ARG A 153 -20.30 -1.61 -12.79
N VAL A 154 -20.26 -1.76 -11.46
CA VAL A 154 -20.78 -2.95 -10.77
C VAL A 154 -22.30 -3.06 -10.96
N LEU A 155 -23.05 -2.00 -10.73
CA LEU A 155 -24.51 -1.99 -10.86
C LEU A 155 -24.92 -2.28 -12.29
N LYS A 156 -24.28 -1.69 -13.30
CA LYS A 156 -24.50 -1.97 -14.70
C LYS A 156 -24.28 -3.44 -15.06
N ALA A 157 -23.19 -4.04 -14.57
CA ALA A 157 -22.93 -5.47 -14.76
C ALA A 157 -23.98 -6.37 -14.10
N LYS A 158 -24.78 -5.85 -13.19
CA LYS A 158 -25.91 -6.49 -12.50
C LYS A 158 -27.28 -6.06 -13.05
N GLY A 159 -27.31 -5.40 -14.21
CA GLY A 159 -28.55 -5.03 -14.92
C GLY A 159 -29.22 -3.74 -14.45
N LEU A 160 -28.50 -2.88 -13.74
CA LEU A 160 -28.98 -1.58 -13.25
C LEU A 160 -28.24 -0.43 -13.93
N ASP A 161 -28.91 0.30 -14.80
CA ASP A 161 -28.35 1.43 -15.54
C ASP A 161 -28.64 2.78 -14.83
N TYR A 162 -27.58 3.60 -14.68
CA TYR A 162 -27.73 4.98 -14.19
C TYR A 162 -28.01 5.93 -15.36
N PRO A 163 -28.89 6.91 -15.23
CA PRO A 163 -29.76 7.24 -14.06
C PRO A 163 -31.14 6.57 -14.11
N ARG A 164 -31.40 5.67 -15.07
CA ARG A 164 -32.70 5.07 -15.33
C ARG A 164 -33.25 4.27 -14.15
N ASP A 165 -32.38 3.40 -13.58
CA ASP A 165 -32.81 2.37 -12.63
C ASP A 165 -32.57 2.76 -11.16
N TYR A 166 -31.79 3.81 -10.88
CA TYR A 166 -31.51 4.28 -9.52
C TYR A 166 -31.05 5.74 -9.50
N LYS A 167 -31.12 6.37 -8.31
CA LYS A 167 -30.58 7.69 -8.05
C LYS A 167 -29.22 7.57 -7.34
N LEU A 168 -28.28 8.44 -7.67
CA LEU A 168 -26.97 8.50 -7.02
C LEU A 168 -26.81 9.85 -6.31
N ILE A 169 -26.43 9.83 -5.03
CA ILE A 169 -26.15 11.03 -4.26
C ILE A 169 -24.74 10.99 -3.64
N ASN A 170 -24.17 12.17 -3.44
CA ASN A 170 -22.88 12.29 -2.73
C ASN A 170 -23.14 12.24 -1.22
N VAL A 171 -22.55 11.26 -0.55
CA VAL A 171 -22.58 11.08 0.91
C VAL A 171 -21.19 11.10 1.54
N GLY A 172 -20.13 11.24 0.73
CA GLY A 172 -18.74 11.16 1.18
C GLY A 172 -18.18 9.74 1.15
N GLY A 173 -17.02 9.54 1.79
CA GLY A 173 -16.34 8.25 1.84
C GLY A 173 -17.05 7.21 2.72
N SER A 174 -16.41 6.05 2.94
CA SER A 174 -17.05 4.89 3.61
C SER A 174 -17.67 5.19 4.98
N GLY A 175 -17.06 6.07 5.80
CA GLY A 175 -17.61 6.44 7.11
C GLY A 175 -18.95 7.19 6.99
N PRO A 176 -18.98 8.35 6.32
CA PRO A 176 -20.24 9.06 6.03
C PRO A 176 -21.26 8.20 5.27
N ALA A 177 -20.83 7.36 4.34
CA ALA A 177 -21.73 6.44 3.63
C ALA A 177 -22.39 5.43 4.57
N PHE A 178 -21.65 4.89 5.54
CA PHE A 178 -22.20 4.02 6.57
C PHE A 178 -23.18 4.75 7.46
N ALA A 179 -22.90 5.99 7.87
CA ALA A 179 -23.83 6.82 8.63
C ALA A 179 -25.13 7.11 7.84
N ALA A 180 -25.02 7.42 6.56
CA ALA A 180 -26.19 7.63 5.69
C ALA A 180 -27.02 6.34 5.49
N LEU A 181 -26.36 5.18 5.43
CA LEU A 181 -27.02 3.88 5.38
C LEU A 181 -27.76 3.56 6.67
N THR A 182 -27.15 3.84 7.84
CA THR A 182 -27.74 3.59 9.16
C THR A 182 -28.91 4.51 9.47
N SER A 183 -28.89 5.75 8.98
CA SER A 183 -30.01 6.70 9.12
C SER A 183 -31.16 6.43 8.14
N GLY A 184 -30.99 5.52 7.18
CA GLY A 184 -31.98 5.26 6.13
C GLY A 184 -32.03 6.32 5.03
N GLN A 185 -31.10 7.26 4.99
CA GLN A 185 -30.99 8.27 3.94
C GLN A 185 -30.72 7.65 2.57
N ILE A 186 -30.02 6.51 2.53
CA ILE A 186 -29.69 5.76 1.32
C ILE A 186 -30.05 4.28 1.48
N ALA A 187 -30.41 3.65 0.37
CA ALA A 187 -30.72 2.23 0.29
C ALA A 187 -29.46 1.35 0.29
N ALA A 188 -28.41 1.82 -0.35
CA ALA A 188 -27.12 1.10 -0.46
C ALA A 188 -25.96 2.07 -0.66
N SER A 189 -24.74 1.58 -0.43
CA SER A 189 -23.51 2.27 -0.77
C SER A 189 -22.37 1.30 -0.99
N ILE A 190 -21.30 1.81 -1.61
CA ILE A 190 -20.00 1.12 -1.72
C ILE A 190 -19.15 1.46 -0.49
N ILE A 191 -18.83 0.46 0.34
CA ILE A 191 -18.12 0.63 1.61
C ILE A 191 -16.88 -0.28 1.64
N ALA A 192 -15.72 0.32 1.95
CA ALA A 192 -14.47 -0.42 2.05
C ALA A 192 -14.41 -1.26 3.34
N ILE A 193 -13.68 -2.37 3.31
CA ILE A 193 -13.31 -3.09 4.52
C ILE A 193 -12.27 -2.25 5.32
N PRO A 194 -12.24 -2.32 6.67
CA PRO A 194 -13.05 -3.19 7.53
C PRO A 194 -14.44 -2.66 7.87
N LEU A 195 -14.81 -1.44 7.47
CA LEU A 195 -16.08 -0.81 7.86
C LEU A 195 -17.31 -1.58 7.32
N SER A 196 -17.17 -2.23 6.14
CA SER A 196 -18.21 -3.13 5.63
C SER A 196 -18.43 -4.36 6.53
N PHE A 197 -17.42 -4.82 7.26
CA PHE A 197 -17.57 -5.89 8.25
C PHE A 197 -18.40 -5.41 9.45
N GLU A 198 -18.14 -4.18 9.91
CA GLU A 198 -18.91 -3.57 10.99
C GLU A 198 -20.36 -3.35 10.59
N ALA A 199 -20.60 -2.91 9.35
CA ALA A 199 -21.94 -2.78 8.81
C ALA A 199 -22.67 -4.14 8.79
N ALA A 200 -22.02 -5.20 8.32
CA ALA A 200 -22.59 -6.54 8.31
C ALA A 200 -22.90 -7.07 9.72
N GLU A 201 -22.01 -6.84 10.69
CA GLU A 201 -22.21 -7.20 12.10
C GLU A 201 -23.37 -6.40 12.74
N SER A 202 -23.67 -5.20 12.21
CA SER A 202 -24.80 -4.35 12.61
C SER A 202 -26.11 -4.70 11.91
N GLY A 203 -26.15 -5.80 11.14
CA GLY A 203 -27.34 -6.32 10.47
C GLY A 203 -27.66 -5.67 9.13
N TYR A 204 -26.69 -4.99 8.51
CA TYR A 204 -26.78 -4.51 7.13
C TYR A 204 -26.35 -5.59 6.14
N ASN A 205 -26.95 -5.61 4.94
CA ASN A 205 -26.75 -6.68 4.00
C ASN A 205 -25.50 -6.46 3.13
N VAL A 206 -24.69 -7.51 2.95
CA VAL A 206 -23.67 -7.55 1.90
C VAL A 206 -24.37 -8.00 0.62
N ILE A 207 -24.67 -7.05 -0.29
CA ILE A 207 -25.30 -7.36 -1.59
C ILE A 207 -24.29 -8.00 -2.54
N GLY A 208 -23.02 -7.60 -2.48
CA GLY A 208 -21.97 -8.21 -3.25
C GLY A 208 -20.59 -7.58 -3.00
N ARG A 209 -19.56 -8.28 -3.48
CA ARG A 209 -18.19 -7.80 -3.42
C ARG A 209 -17.82 -7.17 -4.76
N VAL A 210 -17.15 -6.03 -4.72
CA VAL A 210 -16.75 -5.33 -5.96
C VAL A 210 -15.76 -6.17 -6.77
N VAL A 211 -14.88 -6.93 -6.11
CA VAL A 211 -13.88 -7.79 -6.73
C VAL A 211 -14.50 -8.89 -7.61
N ASP A 212 -15.73 -9.33 -7.32
CA ASP A 212 -16.41 -10.35 -8.11
C ASP A 212 -16.83 -9.82 -9.50
N VAL A 213 -16.90 -8.52 -9.69
CA VAL A 213 -17.24 -7.86 -10.96
C VAL A 213 -16.04 -7.19 -11.60
N ILE A 214 -15.14 -6.64 -10.79
CA ILE A 214 -13.91 -5.98 -11.23
C ILE A 214 -12.74 -6.68 -10.54
N PRO A 215 -12.31 -7.85 -11.03
CA PRO A 215 -11.26 -8.65 -10.37
C PRO A 215 -9.88 -8.02 -10.50
N ASN A 216 -9.63 -7.28 -11.56
CA ASN A 216 -8.34 -6.65 -11.83
C ASN A 216 -8.45 -5.14 -11.64
N PHE A 217 -7.80 -4.64 -10.59
CA PHE A 217 -7.71 -3.21 -10.30
C PHE A 217 -6.42 -2.91 -9.53
N GLN A 218 -5.73 -1.83 -9.90
CA GLN A 218 -4.61 -1.31 -9.12
C GLN A 218 -5.09 -0.10 -8.32
N LEU A 219 -5.35 -0.29 -7.02
CA LEU A 219 -5.90 0.78 -6.19
C LEU A 219 -4.81 1.72 -5.69
N THR A 220 -3.75 1.15 -5.09
CA THR A 220 -2.69 1.95 -4.46
C THR A 220 -1.31 1.51 -4.95
N VAL A 221 -0.49 2.49 -5.28
CA VAL A 221 0.87 2.33 -5.80
C VAL A 221 1.88 3.11 -4.98
N LEU A 222 3.16 2.75 -5.13
CA LEU A 222 4.32 3.51 -4.71
C LEU A 222 4.81 4.32 -5.91
N THR A 223 4.88 5.63 -5.75
CA THR A 223 5.28 6.57 -6.82
C THR A 223 6.53 7.33 -6.42
N ALA A 224 7.46 7.51 -7.33
CA ALA A 224 8.66 8.34 -7.20
C ALA A 224 8.78 9.33 -8.37
N LYS A 225 9.64 10.36 -8.24
CA LYS A 225 10.07 11.12 -9.43
C LYS A 225 10.95 10.22 -10.28
N ARG A 226 10.69 10.12 -11.57
CA ARG A 226 11.45 9.26 -12.51
C ARG A 226 12.93 9.61 -12.52
N SER A 227 13.25 10.90 -12.71
CA SER A 227 14.64 11.38 -12.72
C SER A 227 15.37 11.14 -11.41
N TRP A 228 14.68 11.21 -10.27
CA TRP A 228 15.26 10.88 -8.97
C TRP A 228 15.48 9.36 -8.83
N ALA A 229 14.53 8.56 -9.23
CA ALA A 229 14.59 7.10 -9.16
C ALA A 229 15.78 6.54 -9.98
N GLU A 230 15.99 7.09 -11.19
CA GLU A 230 17.12 6.75 -12.05
C GLU A 230 18.47 7.08 -11.39
N LYS A 231 18.60 8.30 -10.84
CA LYS A 231 19.82 8.75 -10.16
C LYS A 231 20.10 8.02 -8.85
N ASN A 232 19.07 7.54 -8.18
CA ASN A 232 19.16 6.91 -6.85
C ASN A 232 18.72 5.44 -6.88
N ARG A 233 18.99 4.75 -7.99
CA ARG A 233 18.53 3.38 -8.25
C ARG A 233 18.79 2.44 -7.08
N SER A 234 20.01 2.41 -6.55
CA SER A 234 20.38 1.55 -5.42
C SER A 234 19.54 1.81 -4.17
N LEU A 235 19.21 3.08 -3.86
CA LEU A 235 18.36 3.42 -2.73
C LEU A 235 16.93 2.91 -2.93
N LEU A 236 16.40 3.07 -4.14
CA LEU A 236 15.04 2.62 -4.46
C LEU A 236 14.95 1.09 -4.48
N VAL A 237 15.99 0.39 -4.97
CA VAL A 237 16.08 -1.08 -4.90
C VAL A 237 16.06 -1.55 -3.44
N ARG A 238 16.85 -0.93 -2.55
CA ARG A 238 16.86 -1.24 -1.11
C ARG A 238 15.49 -1.00 -0.47
N PHE A 239 14.81 0.08 -0.84
CA PHE A 239 13.45 0.36 -0.40
C PHE A 239 12.47 -0.74 -0.88
N MET A 240 12.53 -1.15 -2.15
CA MET A 240 11.68 -2.21 -2.69
C MET A 240 11.96 -3.57 -2.03
N LYS A 241 13.23 -3.89 -1.71
CA LYS A 241 13.56 -5.10 -0.92
C LYS A 241 12.86 -5.11 0.44
N ALA A 242 12.85 -3.99 1.14
CA ALA A 242 12.13 -3.87 2.41
C ALA A 242 10.62 -4.06 2.25
N MET A 243 10.03 -3.51 1.18
CA MET A 243 8.60 -3.69 0.89
C MET A 243 8.24 -5.14 0.58
N VAL A 244 9.06 -5.84 -0.23
CA VAL A 244 8.90 -7.29 -0.50
C VAL A 244 8.94 -8.09 0.80
N LEU A 245 9.96 -7.87 1.63
CA LEU A 245 10.10 -8.58 2.91
C LEU A 245 8.93 -8.31 3.85
N ALA A 246 8.43 -7.08 3.90
CA ALA A 246 7.26 -6.72 4.71
C ALA A 246 5.98 -7.41 4.22
N ASN A 247 5.75 -7.47 2.90
CA ASN A 247 4.61 -8.18 2.35
C ASN A 247 4.71 -9.68 2.64
N ARG A 248 5.86 -10.31 2.39
CA ARG A 248 6.05 -11.73 2.69
C ARG A 248 5.86 -12.05 4.17
N TRP A 249 6.34 -11.18 5.06
CA TRP A 249 6.12 -11.32 6.49
C TRP A 249 4.63 -11.35 6.86
N LEU A 250 3.78 -10.54 6.20
CA LEU A 250 2.33 -10.57 6.40
C LEU A 250 1.72 -11.92 6.03
N TYR A 251 2.26 -12.63 5.04
CA TYR A 251 1.80 -13.96 4.64
C TYR A 251 2.32 -15.08 5.55
N GLU A 252 3.59 -15.01 5.92
CA GLU A 252 4.31 -16.06 6.63
C GLU A 252 4.00 -16.08 8.14
N ASN A 253 3.50 -14.96 8.70
CA ASN A 253 3.32 -14.78 10.14
C ASN A 253 1.88 -14.41 10.50
N LYS A 254 0.90 -15.31 10.21
CA LYS A 254 -0.53 -15.03 10.36
C LYS A 254 -0.90 -14.37 11.70
N GLU A 255 -0.65 -15.01 12.83
CA GLU A 255 -1.07 -14.49 14.13
C GLU A 255 -0.32 -13.22 14.56
N PRO A 256 1.02 -13.12 14.40
CA PRO A 256 1.73 -11.86 14.60
C PRO A 256 1.24 -10.72 13.69
N ALA A 257 0.89 -11.03 12.42
CA ALA A 257 0.35 -10.05 11.50
C ALA A 257 -1.02 -9.55 11.95
N ILE A 258 -1.94 -10.44 12.36
CA ILE A 258 -3.26 -10.06 12.88
C ILE A 258 -3.12 -9.21 14.15
N GLN A 259 -2.21 -9.57 15.06
CA GLN A 259 -1.92 -8.76 16.25
C GLN A 259 -1.39 -7.37 15.88
N PHE A 260 -0.45 -7.30 14.94
CA PHE A 260 0.07 -6.02 14.42
C PHE A 260 -1.04 -5.15 13.84
N LEU A 261 -1.91 -5.73 12.99
CA LEU A 261 -3.04 -5.01 12.39
C LEU A 261 -4.02 -4.49 13.45
N THR A 262 -4.29 -5.30 14.48
CA THR A 262 -5.15 -4.90 15.60
C THR A 262 -4.59 -3.68 16.32
N GLN A 263 -3.32 -3.71 16.67
CA GLN A 263 -2.67 -2.66 17.46
C GLN A 263 -2.37 -1.42 16.61
N GLU A 264 -1.71 -1.59 15.46
CA GLU A 264 -1.23 -0.46 14.67
C GLU A 264 -2.35 0.23 13.88
N MET A 265 -3.34 -0.52 13.38
CA MET A 265 -4.49 0.03 12.64
C MET A 265 -5.69 0.31 13.56
N GLN A 266 -5.59 0.03 14.87
CA GLN A 266 -6.64 0.24 15.86
C GLN A 266 -7.97 -0.43 15.48
N LEU A 267 -7.89 -1.69 15.03
CA LEU A 267 -9.04 -2.49 14.61
C LEU A 267 -9.50 -3.45 15.69
N LYS A 268 -10.75 -3.89 15.64
CA LYS A 268 -11.22 -5.03 16.40
C LYS A 268 -10.44 -6.29 15.98
N PRO A 269 -10.06 -7.20 16.90
CA PRO A 269 -9.34 -8.43 16.55
C PRO A 269 -10.04 -9.26 15.45
N SER A 270 -11.37 -9.37 15.52
CA SER A 270 -12.17 -10.05 14.49
C SER A 270 -12.06 -9.41 13.11
N HIS A 271 -12.04 -8.06 13.05
CA HIS A 271 -11.90 -7.32 11.79
C HIS A 271 -10.48 -7.41 11.24
N SER A 272 -9.47 -7.43 12.11
CA SER A 272 -8.08 -7.66 11.72
C SER A 272 -7.89 -9.03 11.08
N ARG A 273 -8.49 -10.08 11.67
CA ARG A 273 -8.46 -11.45 11.15
C ARG A 273 -9.16 -11.56 9.81
N LYS A 274 -10.43 -11.14 9.72
CA LYS A 274 -11.20 -11.13 8.46
C LYS A 274 -10.52 -10.31 7.38
N GLY A 275 -9.93 -9.17 7.77
CA GLY A 275 -9.19 -8.30 6.86
C GLY A 275 -7.90 -8.97 6.38
N TRP A 276 -7.11 -9.56 7.26
CA TRP A 276 -5.90 -10.28 6.90
C TRP A 276 -6.22 -11.43 5.91
N GLU A 277 -7.23 -12.25 6.21
CA GLU A 277 -7.70 -13.33 5.34
C GLU A 277 -8.11 -12.79 3.95
N TYR A 278 -8.94 -11.76 3.92
CA TYR A 278 -9.37 -11.16 2.65
C TYR A 278 -8.20 -10.64 1.81
N TYR A 279 -7.24 -9.93 2.41
CA TYR A 279 -6.12 -9.34 1.70
C TYR A 279 -5.11 -10.36 1.20
N THR A 280 -4.90 -11.43 1.96
CA THR A 280 -3.96 -12.50 1.57
C THR A 280 -4.57 -13.47 0.57
N GLU A 281 -5.81 -13.96 0.78
CA GLU A 281 -6.49 -14.90 -0.11
C GLU A 281 -6.73 -14.30 -1.50
N ASN A 282 -7.10 -13.02 -1.57
CA ASN A 282 -7.32 -12.33 -2.84
C ASN A 282 -6.05 -11.64 -3.39
N ARG A 283 -4.87 -11.88 -2.78
CA ARG A 283 -3.58 -11.29 -3.15
C ARG A 283 -3.62 -9.76 -3.30
N ILE A 284 -4.44 -9.10 -2.48
CA ILE A 284 -4.57 -7.65 -2.46
C ILE A 284 -3.24 -7.01 -2.04
N TRP A 285 -2.56 -7.55 -1.02
CA TRP A 285 -1.14 -7.31 -0.79
C TRP A 285 -0.36 -8.33 -1.62
N HIS A 286 0.19 -7.91 -2.76
CA HIS A 286 1.01 -8.84 -3.54
C HIS A 286 2.27 -9.20 -2.75
N PRO A 287 2.62 -10.51 -2.56
CA PRO A 287 3.77 -10.91 -1.73
C PRO A 287 5.06 -10.21 -2.12
N ASP A 288 5.24 -9.94 -3.40
CA ASP A 288 6.44 -9.32 -3.95
C ASP A 288 6.29 -7.81 -4.22
N ALA A 289 5.21 -7.15 -3.70
CA ALA A 289 4.92 -5.74 -3.95
C ALA A 289 4.78 -5.39 -5.45
N ASP A 290 4.39 -6.35 -6.29
CA ASP A 290 4.22 -6.19 -7.73
C ASP A 290 3.04 -5.26 -8.05
N VAL A 291 3.13 -4.50 -9.14
CA VAL A 291 2.01 -3.74 -9.68
C VAL A 291 1.15 -4.66 -10.54
N ASN A 292 -0.13 -4.74 -10.26
CA ASN A 292 -1.08 -5.46 -11.09
C ASN A 292 -1.28 -4.71 -12.42
N LEU A 293 -0.54 -5.12 -13.47
CA LEU A 293 -0.57 -4.44 -14.78
C LEU A 293 -1.94 -4.56 -15.47
N GLU A 294 -2.68 -5.67 -15.27
CA GLU A 294 -4.05 -5.79 -15.77
C GLU A 294 -4.99 -4.85 -15.01
N GLY A 295 -4.79 -4.72 -13.70
CA GLY A 295 -5.46 -3.72 -12.87
C GLY A 295 -5.14 -2.29 -13.30
N MET A 296 -3.90 -2.01 -13.71
CA MET A 296 -3.52 -0.71 -14.28
C MET A 296 -4.26 -0.40 -15.57
N LYS A 297 -4.45 -1.38 -16.47
CA LYS A 297 -5.27 -1.18 -17.69
C LYS A 297 -6.69 -0.73 -17.33
N THR A 298 -7.30 -1.36 -16.31
CA THR A 298 -8.63 -0.97 -15.83
C THR A 298 -8.65 0.46 -15.29
N VAL A 299 -7.63 0.88 -14.51
CA VAL A 299 -7.54 2.25 -13.99
C VAL A 299 -7.35 3.26 -15.11
N ILE A 300 -6.48 2.97 -16.08
CA ILE A 300 -6.23 3.81 -17.26
C ILE A 300 -7.51 3.95 -18.09
N GLN A 301 -8.27 2.86 -18.28
CA GLN A 301 -9.55 2.91 -18.97
C GLN A 301 -10.54 3.83 -18.25
N ILE A 302 -10.70 3.68 -16.94
CA ILE A 302 -11.58 4.52 -16.13
C ILE A 302 -11.14 5.99 -16.20
N TYR A 303 -9.84 6.25 -16.07
CA TYR A 303 -9.29 7.60 -16.21
C TYR A 303 -9.61 8.20 -17.59
N GLY A 304 -9.41 7.42 -18.67
CA GLY A 304 -9.71 7.84 -20.03
C GLY A 304 -11.19 8.17 -20.26
N GLU A 305 -12.09 7.32 -19.73
CA GLU A 305 -13.53 7.55 -19.80
C GLU A 305 -13.95 8.82 -19.03
N GLN A 306 -13.39 9.05 -17.83
CA GLN A 306 -13.68 10.23 -17.00
C GLN A 306 -13.17 11.53 -17.63
N ASN A 307 -12.02 11.50 -18.26
CA ASN A 307 -11.37 12.68 -18.86
C ASN A 307 -11.61 12.81 -20.37
N GLN A 308 -12.48 11.97 -20.93
CA GLN A 308 -12.85 11.97 -22.35
C GLN A 308 -11.62 11.93 -23.27
N LEU A 309 -10.61 11.11 -22.91
CA LEU A 309 -9.41 10.97 -23.72
C LEU A 309 -9.79 10.45 -25.11
N LYS A 310 -9.25 11.13 -26.14
CA LYS A 310 -9.46 10.76 -27.55
C LYS A 310 -8.33 9.85 -28.03
N GLY A 311 -8.67 8.86 -28.87
CA GLY A 311 -7.67 7.96 -29.46
C GLY A 311 -7.38 6.73 -28.60
N ALA A 312 -6.25 6.06 -28.88
CA ALA A 312 -5.83 4.87 -28.15
C ALA A 312 -5.40 5.23 -26.72
N LEU A 313 -5.90 4.46 -25.74
CA LEU A 313 -5.51 4.65 -24.34
C LEU A 313 -4.02 4.30 -24.16
N PRO A 314 -3.29 5.03 -23.30
CA PRO A 314 -1.92 4.71 -22.96
C PRO A 314 -1.77 3.31 -22.35
N ILE A 315 -0.64 2.65 -22.60
CA ILE A 315 -0.32 1.38 -21.99
C ILE A 315 0.28 1.57 -20.57
N PRO A 316 0.18 0.60 -19.67
CA PRO A 316 0.73 0.70 -18.30
C PRO A 316 2.22 1.09 -18.25
N ALA A 317 3.03 0.66 -19.22
CA ALA A 317 4.46 0.97 -19.27
C ALA A 317 4.78 2.48 -19.37
N LYS A 318 3.83 3.32 -19.75
CA LYS A 318 3.98 4.78 -19.70
C LYS A 318 4.15 5.27 -18.25
N TYR A 319 3.49 4.64 -17.31
CA TYR A 319 3.37 5.07 -15.91
C TYR A 319 4.15 4.21 -14.94
N VAL A 320 4.44 2.95 -15.27
CA VAL A 320 4.98 1.92 -14.38
C VAL A 320 6.37 1.50 -14.84
N ASP A 321 7.32 1.47 -13.91
CA ASP A 321 8.63 0.85 -14.09
C ASP A 321 8.93 -0.09 -12.91
N GLN A 322 8.82 -1.39 -13.15
CA GLN A 322 9.10 -2.43 -12.17
C GLN A 322 10.55 -2.94 -12.23
N SER A 323 11.46 -2.27 -12.94
CA SER A 323 12.86 -2.69 -13.02
C SER A 323 13.57 -2.66 -11.65
N TYR A 324 13.21 -1.70 -10.79
CA TYR A 324 13.70 -1.60 -9.40
C TYR A 324 13.25 -2.79 -8.54
N LEU A 325 11.99 -3.19 -8.70
CA LEU A 325 11.43 -4.36 -8.02
C LEU A 325 12.08 -5.65 -8.52
N LYS A 326 12.24 -5.82 -9.83
CA LYS A 326 12.91 -6.99 -10.42
C LYS A 326 14.33 -7.14 -9.90
N GLU A 327 15.07 -6.05 -9.78
CA GLU A 327 16.42 -6.04 -9.22
C GLU A 327 16.38 -6.40 -7.73
N ALA A 328 15.45 -5.84 -6.96
CA ALA A 328 15.25 -6.17 -5.56
C ALA A 328 14.96 -7.67 -5.35
N LEU A 329 14.09 -8.26 -6.15
CA LEU A 329 13.77 -9.69 -6.11
C LEU A 329 14.97 -10.55 -6.45
N LYS A 330 15.74 -10.18 -7.48
CA LYS A 330 16.98 -10.88 -7.84
C LYS A 330 18.00 -10.87 -6.68
N GLU A 331 18.19 -9.73 -6.02
CA GLU A 331 19.09 -9.61 -4.87
C GLU A 331 18.59 -10.36 -3.63
N LEU A 332 17.29 -10.57 -3.49
CA LEU A 332 16.69 -11.41 -2.45
C LEU A 332 16.76 -12.92 -2.78
N GLY A 333 17.34 -13.30 -3.94
CA GLY A 333 17.44 -14.70 -4.35
C GLY A 333 16.11 -15.31 -4.83
N THR A 334 15.13 -14.48 -5.18
CA THR A 334 13.84 -14.92 -5.74
C THR A 334 13.98 -15.04 -7.26
N LYS A 335 13.63 -16.23 -7.82
CA LYS A 335 13.62 -16.48 -9.27
C LYS A 335 12.37 -15.88 -9.92
#